data_c5c36bcee93d2abd142dfe77165bc841
#
_entry.id   c5c36bcee93d2abd142dfe77165bc841
#
_cell.length_a   1.000
_cell.length_b   1.000
_cell.length_c   1.000
_cell.angle_alpha   90.00
_cell.angle_beta   90.00
_cell.angle_gamma   90.00
#
_symmetry.space_group_name_H-M   'P 1'
#
loop_
_entity.id
_entity.type
_entity.pdbx_description
1 polymer ?
#
loop_
_entity_poly.entity_id
_entity_poly.type
_entity_poly.pdbx_seq_one_letter_code
_entity_poly.pdbx_strand_id
1 'polypeptide(L)'
;MANHLINCMSSLFLFPTAVKRDPSVEDWFQARGELGAIARHWFQIMRGCGDDVRELLHDYHPTACVGEAAFGYVNAFTAHVNVGFFRGAEIDDPNGLLEGNGKFMRHVRLRPEIEIDADSLTKLIETAYFDMKQRLQLGLKPSG
;
A
#
# COMPACT_ATOMS: atom_id res chain seq x y z
N MET A 1 4.30 13.49 -25.77
CA MET A 1 4.59 14.19 -24.52
C MET A 1 3.41 14.26 -23.60
N ALA A 2 2.33 14.96 -23.94
CA ALA A 2 1.13 14.95 -23.10
C ALA A 2 0.61 13.52 -22.87
N ASN A 3 0.66 12.69 -23.92
CA ASN A 3 0.22 11.30 -23.83
C ASN A 3 1.06 10.48 -22.83
N HIS A 4 2.35 10.77 -22.71
CA HIS A 4 3.20 10.08 -21.77
C HIS A 4 2.78 10.38 -20.31
N LEU A 5 2.50 11.65 -20.01
CA LEU A 5 2.03 12.05 -18.67
C LEU A 5 0.66 11.47 -18.36
N ILE A 6 -0.25 11.47 -19.33
CA ILE A 6 -1.57 10.88 -19.17
C ILE A 6 -1.46 9.38 -18.89
N ASN A 7 -0.60 8.67 -19.62
CA ASN A 7 -0.40 7.23 -19.42
C ASN A 7 0.18 6.94 -18.04
N CYS A 8 1.09 7.78 -17.53
CA CYS A 8 1.65 7.64 -16.19
C CYS A 8 0.56 7.75 -15.13
N MET A 9 -0.34 8.75 -15.25
CA MET A 9 -1.43 8.93 -14.32
C MET A 9 -2.51 7.86 -14.46
N SER A 10 -2.83 7.47 -15.68
CA SER A 10 -3.90 6.50 -15.93
C SER A 10 -3.54 5.09 -15.47
N SER A 11 -2.26 4.80 -15.24
CA SER A 11 -1.82 3.50 -14.71
C SER A 11 -1.84 3.43 -13.19
N LEU A 12 -2.19 4.52 -12.50
CA LEU A 12 -2.28 4.58 -11.04
C LEU A 12 -3.70 4.26 -10.58
N PHE A 13 -3.81 3.64 -9.40
CA PHE A 13 -5.10 3.40 -8.75
C PHE A 13 -5.45 4.65 -7.95
N LEU A 14 -6.42 5.43 -8.44
CA LEU A 14 -6.81 6.71 -7.84
C LEU A 14 -8.15 6.59 -7.12
N PHE A 15 -8.18 7.04 -5.86
CA PHE A 15 -9.35 6.99 -5.01
C PHE A 15 -9.65 8.37 -4.43
N PRO A 16 -10.53 9.16 -5.12
CA PRO A 16 -10.86 10.51 -4.64
C PRO A 16 -11.53 10.56 -3.26
N THR A 17 -12.11 9.44 -2.82
CA THR A 17 -12.79 9.37 -1.52
C THR A 17 -11.86 9.06 -0.35
N ALA A 18 -10.56 8.88 -0.58
CA ALA A 18 -9.60 8.64 0.49
C ALA A 18 -9.54 9.85 1.43
N VAL A 19 -9.47 9.57 2.74
CA VAL A 19 -9.47 10.60 3.79
C VAL A 19 -8.31 10.38 4.74
N LYS A 20 -8.00 11.38 5.57
CA LYS A 20 -6.85 11.29 6.49
C LYS A 20 -6.98 10.10 7.45
N ARG A 21 -8.17 9.90 8.02
CA ARG A 21 -8.49 8.76 8.88
C ARG A 21 -9.93 8.34 8.62
N ASP A 22 -10.13 7.07 8.37
CA ASP A 22 -11.44 6.49 8.07
C ASP A 22 -11.84 5.57 9.23
N PRO A 23 -12.92 5.92 9.98
CA PRO A 23 -13.36 5.06 11.09
C PRO A 23 -13.67 3.63 10.68
N SER A 24 -14.13 3.41 9.44
CA SER A 24 -14.41 2.05 8.95
C SER A 24 -13.16 1.20 8.85
N VAL A 25 -11.99 1.81 8.66
CA VAL A 25 -10.71 1.11 8.65
C VAL A 25 -10.40 0.56 10.05
N GLU A 26 -10.59 1.36 11.11
CA GLU A 26 -10.40 0.88 12.47
C GLU A 26 -11.39 -0.23 12.83
N ASP A 27 -12.64 -0.08 12.43
CA ASP A 27 -13.66 -1.12 12.65
C ASP A 27 -13.26 -2.42 11.98
N TRP A 28 -12.68 -2.35 10.79
CA TRP A 28 -12.20 -3.51 10.06
C TRP A 28 -11.13 -4.27 10.86
N PHE A 29 -10.17 -3.55 11.45
CA PHE A 29 -9.13 -4.17 12.29
C PHE A 29 -9.72 -4.86 13.52
N GLN A 30 -10.62 -4.15 14.23
CA GLN A 30 -11.22 -4.68 15.45
C GLN A 30 -12.05 -5.93 15.21
N ALA A 31 -12.68 -6.04 14.06
CA ALA A 31 -13.54 -7.17 13.72
C ALA A 31 -12.77 -8.47 13.45
N ARG A 32 -11.42 -8.43 13.36
CA ARG A 32 -10.63 -9.58 12.89
C ARG A 32 -9.64 -10.13 13.92
N GLY A 33 -9.79 -9.75 15.18
CA GLY A 33 -9.00 -10.32 16.28
C GLY A 33 -7.50 -10.22 16.08
N GLU A 34 -6.79 -11.32 16.26
CA GLU A 34 -5.33 -11.36 16.16
C GLU A 34 -4.83 -10.94 14.77
N LEU A 35 -5.46 -11.42 13.71
CA LEU A 35 -5.06 -11.07 12.35
C LEU A 35 -5.31 -9.59 12.10
N GLY A 36 -6.39 -9.04 12.65
CA GLY A 36 -6.66 -7.60 12.57
C GLY A 36 -5.59 -6.77 13.27
N ALA A 37 -5.10 -7.23 14.42
CA ALA A 37 -4.03 -6.55 15.13
C ALA A 37 -2.71 -6.55 14.35
N ILE A 38 -2.38 -7.66 13.71
CA ILE A 38 -1.20 -7.76 12.84
C ILE A 38 -1.35 -6.80 11.66
N ALA A 39 -2.50 -6.83 11.00
CA ALA A 39 -2.77 -5.95 9.87
C ALA A 39 -2.67 -4.48 10.28
N ARG A 40 -3.21 -4.13 11.45
CA ARG A 40 -3.18 -2.75 11.97
C ARG A 40 -1.75 -2.28 12.19
N HIS A 41 -0.91 -3.13 12.77
CA HIS A 41 0.50 -2.80 13.01
C HIS A 41 1.18 -2.34 11.71
N TRP A 42 1.03 -3.10 10.64
CA TRP A 42 1.67 -2.77 9.37
C TRP A 42 1.00 -1.59 8.67
N PHE A 43 -0.31 -1.46 8.81
CA PHE A 43 -1.02 -0.30 8.27
C PHE A 43 -0.62 1.00 8.97
N GLN A 44 -0.32 0.94 10.27
CA GLN A 44 0.21 2.11 11.01
C GLN A 44 1.55 2.57 10.44
N ILE A 45 2.38 1.64 9.97
CA ILE A 45 3.64 2.01 9.32
C ILE A 45 3.37 2.72 8.00
N MET A 46 2.38 2.26 7.24
CA MET A 46 1.95 2.97 6.03
C MET A 46 1.47 4.39 6.36
N ARG A 47 0.63 4.54 7.37
CA ARG A 47 0.14 5.85 7.84
C ARG A 47 1.28 6.78 8.21
N GLY A 48 2.33 6.24 8.81
CA GLY A 48 3.47 7.02 9.29
C GLY A 48 4.45 7.46 8.22
N CYS A 49 4.27 7.05 6.98
CA CYS A 49 5.22 7.39 5.91
C CYS A 49 5.24 8.89 5.60
N GLY A 50 4.13 9.59 5.77
CA GLY A 50 4.06 11.03 5.50
C GLY A 50 2.70 11.62 5.87
N ASP A 51 2.64 12.94 5.97
CA ASP A 51 1.41 13.66 6.30
C ASP A 51 0.38 13.61 5.17
N ASP A 52 0.81 13.26 3.97
CA ASP A 52 -0.04 13.15 2.79
C ASP A 52 -0.66 11.76 2.61
N VAL A 53 -0.44 10.85 3.56
CA VAL A 53 -1.07 9.53 3.51
C VAL A 53 -2.53 9.64 3.89
N ARG A 54 -3.40 9.13 3.00
CA ARG A 54 -4.84 9.03 3.19
C ARG A 54 -5.26 7.58 3.10
N GLU A 55 -6.48 7.30 3.51
CA GLU A 55 -6.95 5.91 3.58
C GLU A 55 -8.41 5.77 3.24
N LEU A 56 -8.80 4.53 2.91
CA LEU A 56 -10.19 4.13 2.70
C LEU A 56 -10.28 2.61 2.78
N LEU A 57 -11.50 2.08 2.81
CA LEU A 57 -11.72 0.67 2.51
C LEU A 57 -11.95 0.53 1.01
N HIS A 58 -11.14 -0.30 0.35
CA HIS A 58 -11.31 -0.65 -1.06
C HIS A 58 -11.37 -2.16 -1.16
N ASP A 59 -12.38 -2.68 -1.86
CA ASP A 59 -12.64 -4.12 -1.93
C ASP A 59 -12.64 -4.77 -0.55
N TYR A 60 -13.26 -4.07 0.42
CA TYR A 60 -13.43 -4.53 1.80
C TYR A 60 -12.15 -4.67 2.60
N HIS A 61 -11.06 -3.99 2.22
CA HIS A 61 -9.84 -3.99 3.04
C HIS A 61 -9.17 -2.62 3.08
N PRO A 62 -8.40 -2.35 4.16
CA PRO A 62 -7.73 -1.05 4.34
C PRO A 62 -6.72 -0.79 3.24
N THR A 63 -6.80 0.39 2.65
CA THR A 63 -5.94 0.82 1.56
C THR A 63 -5.35 2.18 1.89
N ALA A 64 -4.03 2.32 1.71
CA ALA A 64 -3.27 3.53 1.97
C ALA A 64 -2.87 4.19 0.66
N CYS A 65 -3.03 5.51 0.61
CA CYS A 65 -2.79 6.33 -0.57
C CYS A 65 -1.84 7.47 -0.26
N VAL A 66 -1.02 7.86 -1.24
CA VAL A 66 -0.37 9.17 -1.24
C VAL A 66 -1.37 10.12 -1.90
N GLY A 67 -1.99 11.00 -1.10
CA GLY A 67 -3.14 11.74 -1.58
C GLY A 67 -4.24 10.79 -2.02
N GLU A 68 -4.54 10.73 -3.33
CA GLU A 68 -5.55 9.83 -3.89
C GLU A 68 -4.97 8.56 -4.50
N ALA A 69 -3.64 8.46 -4.64
CA ALA A 69 -2.99 7.36 -5.35
C ALA A 69 -2.62 6.23 -4.39
N ALA A 70 -3.24 5.09 -4.54
CA ALA A 70 -3.02 3.93 -3.67
C ALA A 70 -1.61 3.37 -3.85
N PHE A 71 -0.90 3.15 -2.73
CA PHE A 71 0.41 2.53 -2.76
C PHE A 71 0.47 1.22 -1.98
N GLY A 72 -0.36 1.03 -0.97
CA GLY A 72 -0.32 -0.15 -0.14
C GLY A 72 -1.68 -0.52 0.44
N TYR A 73 -1.81 -1.77 0.85
CA TYR A 73 -3.01 -2.26 1.50
C TYR A 73 -2.67 -3.38 2.47
N VAL A 74 -3.61 -3.70 3.35
CA VAL A 74 -3.54 -4.91 4.17
C VAL A 74 -4.84 -5.68 4.00
N ASN A 75 -4.76 -7.01 4.07
CA ASN A 75 -5.93 -7.86 4.04
C ASN A 75 -5.72 -9.06 4.96
N ALA A 76 -6.80 -9.64 5.45
CA ALA A 76 -6.75 -10.79 6.35
C ALA A 76 -7.53 -11.95 5.73
N PHE A 77 -6.96 -13.14 5.85
CA PHE A 77 -7.56 -14.38 5.38
C PHE A 77 -7.78 -15.29 6.59
N THR A 78 -7.98 -16.58 6.37
CA THR A 78 -8.28 -17.50 7.48
C THR A 78 -7.10 -17.62 8.46
N ALA A 79 -5.86 -17.67 7.93
CA ALA A 79 -4.68 -17.98 8.73
C ALA A 79 -3.49 -17.06 8.48
N HIS A 80 -3.69 -15.99 7.71
CA HIS A 80 -2.58 -15.08 7.39
C HIS A 80 -3.09 -13.68 7.04
N VAL A 81 -2.16 -12.73 7.05
CA VAL A 81 -2.37 -11.36 6.61
C VAL A 81 -1.49 -11.12 5.40
N ASN A 82 -2.01 -10.41 4.41
CA ASN A 82 -1.20 -9.88 3.32
C ASN A 82 -0.96 -8.40 3.53
N VAL A 83 0.31 -7.99 3.38
CA VAL A 83 0.70 -6.59 3.22
C VAL A 83 1.01 -6.41 1.75
N GLY A 84 0.22 -5.64 1.05
CA GLY A 84 0.28 -5.55 -0.40
C GLY A 84 0.69 -4.19 -0.91
N PHE A 85 1.19 -4.19 -2.15
CA PHE A 85 1.70 -3.00 -2.82
C PHE A 85 1.13 -2.91 -4.22
N PHE A 86 0.48 -1.79 -4.55
CA PHE A 86 -0.18 -1.61 -5.84
C PHE A 86 0.80 -1.61 -7.01
N ARG A 87 2.04 -1.16 -6.78
CA ARG A 87 3.10 -1.18 -7.79
C ARG A 87 4.28 -2.05 -7.34
N GLY A 88 3.99 -3.10 -6.60
CA GLY A 88 5.03 -3.96 -6.01
C GLY A 88 5.98 -4.59 -7.01
N ALA A 89 5.53 -4.85 -8.24
CA ALA A 89 6.38 -5.41 -9.29
C ALA A 89 7.50 -4.47 -9.72
N GLU A 90 7.40 -3.19 -9.39
CA GLU A 90 8.32 -2.15 -9.86
C GLU A 90 9.19 -1.55 -8.76
N ILE A 91 9.11 -2.07 -7.53
CA ILE A 91 9.96 -1.60 -6.44
C ILE A 91 11.04 -2.62 -6.12
N ASP A 92 12.16 -2.15 -5.55
CA ASP A 92 13.26 -3.02 -5.14
C ASP A 92 12.83 -3.94 -4.00
N ASP A 93 13.18 -5.20 -4.12
CA ASP A 93 12.90 -6.24 -3.12
C ASP A 93 14.18 -7.04 -2.89
N PRO A 94 15.19 -6.43 -2.22
CA PRO A 94 16.51 -7.04 -2.13
C PRO A 94 16.53 -8.36 -1.36
N ASN A 95 15.55 -8.59 -0.48
CA ASN A 95 15.51 -9.81 0.34
C ASN A 95 14.45 -10.82 -0.14
N GLY A 96 13.83 -10.56 -1.29
CA GLY A 96 12.91 -11.51 -1.90
C GLY A 96 11.66 -11.79 -1.10
N LEU A 97 11.09 -10.78 -0.45
CA LEU A 97 9.88 -10.95 0.37
C LEU A 97 8.59 -10.96 -0.45
N LEU A 98 8.60 -10.33 -1.61
CA LEU A 98 7.36 -10.11 -2.39
C LEU A 98 6.95 -11.37 -3.14
N GLU A 99 5.65 -11.65 -3.09
CA GLU A 99 5.01 -12.76 -3.79
C GLU A 99 3.95 -12.20 -4.75
N GLY A 100 3.58 -13.01 -5.73
CA GLY A 100 2.54 -12.67 -6.68
C GLY A 100 3.05 -12.65 -8.12
N ASN A 101 2.12 -12.64 -9.05
CA ASN A 101 2.43 -12.70 -10.48
C ASN A 101 1.58 -11.75 -11.32
N GLY A 102 0.88 -10.82 -10.69
CA GLY A 102 0.12 -9.81 -11.40
C GLY A 102 1.04 -8.84 -12.14
N LYS A 103 0.46 -8.03 -13.01
CA LYS A 103 1.23 -7.06 -13.79
C LYS A 103 1.92 -6.03 -12.90
N PHE A 104 1.24 -5.56 -11.85
CA PHE A 104 1.77 -4.51 -10.98
C PHE A 104 1.81 -4.91 -9.52
N MET A 105 0.82 -5.66 -9.03
CA MET A 105 0.64 -5.90 -7.61
C MET A 105 1.52 -7.03 -7.09
N ARG A 106 2.06 -6.83 -5.88
CA ARG A 106 2.78 -7.84 -5.12
C ARG A 106 2.39 -7.73 -3.66
N HIS A 107 2.65 -8.77 -2.90
CA HIS A 107 2.33 -8.78 -1.46
C HIS A 107 3.35 -9.59 -0.68
N VAL A 108 3.39 -9.34 0.62
CA VAL A 108 4.13 -10.14 1.60
C VAL A 108 3.09 -10.85 2.45
N ARG A 109 3.21 -12.18 2.57
CA ARG A 109 2.31 -12.99 3.38
C ARG A 109 2.85 -13.14 4.80
N LEU A 110 2.03 -12.79 5.78
CA LEU A 110 2.39 -12.87 7.19
C LEU A 110 1.54 -13.92 7.89
N ARG A 111 2.19 -14.88 8.53
CA ARG A 111 1.53 -15.89 9.36
C ARG A 111 1.89 -15.63 10.81
N PRO A 112 0.93 -15.67 11.76
CA PRO A 112 1.22 -15.34 13.16
C PRO A 112 2.32 -16.18 13.79
N GLU A 113 2.45 -17.45 13.36
CA GLU A 113 3.42 -18.39 13.92
C GLU A 113 4.81 -18.31 13.26
N ILE A 114 5.00 -17.48 12.24
CA ILE A 114 6.27 -17.38 11.52
C ILE A 114 6.81 -15.96 11.68
N GLU A 115 8.04 -15.85 12.16
CA GLU A 115 8.73 -14.57 12.26
C GLU A 115 8.99 -13.99 10.86
N ILE A 116 8.81 -12.69 10.74
CA ILE A 116 9.13 -11.95 9.53
C ILE A 116 10.29 -11.00 9.79
N ASP A 117 11.07 -10.72 8.75
CA ASP A 117 12.06 -9.66 8.79
C ASP A 117 11.33 -8.30 8.76
N ALA A 118 11.06 -7.78 9.95
CA ALA A 118 10.28 -6.56 10.11
C ALA A 118 10.96 -5.34 9.51
N ASP A 119 12.29 -5.27 9.58
CA ASP A 119 13.04 -4.15 9.00
C ASP A 119 12.92 -4.14 7.48
N SER A 120 13.03 -5.31 6.86
CA SER A 120 12.89 -5.43 5.41
C SER A 120 11.49 -5.08 4.94
N LEU A 121 10.45 -5.51 5.66
CA LEU A 121 9.07 -5.16 5.30
C LEU A 121 8.81 -3.67 5.49
N THR A 122 9.32 -3.08 6.57
CA THR A 122 9.21 -1.63 6.79
C THR A 122 9.85 -0.87 5.64
N LYS A 123 11.03 -1.30 5.18
CA LYS A 123 11.70 -0.67 4.03
C LYS A 123 10.90 -0.80 2.75
N LEU A 124 10.25 -1.94 2.53
CA LEU A 124 9.38 -2.11 1.36
C LEU A 124 8.21 -1.11 1.40
N ILE A 125 7.60 -0.92 2.55
CA ILE A 125 6.51 0.03 2.72
C ILE A 125 7.00 1.45 2.41
N GLU A 126 8.14 1.84 2.97
CA GLU A 126 8.72 3.16 2.72
C GLU A 126 9.07 3.36 1.25
N THR A 127 9.67 2.33 0.63
CA THR A 127 10.02 2.36 -0.78
C THR A 127 8.76 2.54 -1.65
N ALA A 128 7.70 1.80 -1.34
CA ALA A 128 6.43 1.91 -2.08
C ALA A 128 5.82 3.31 -1.95
N TYR A 129 5.88 3.89 -0.74
CA TYR A 129 5.39 5.25 -0.51
C TYR A 129 6.16 6.27 -1.36
N PHE A 130 7.50 6.23 -1.29
CA PHE A 130 8.32 7.19 -2.02
C PHE A 130 8.23 7.00 -3.54
N ASP A 131 8.13 5.76 -4.00
CA ASP A 131 7.91 5.47 -5.42
C ASP A 131 6.61 6.11 -5.91
N MET A 132 5.53 5.94 -5.18
CA MET A 132 4.24 6.54 -5.55
C MET A 132 4.29 8.06 -5.52
N LYS A 133 4.91 8.61 -4.49
CA LYS A 133 5.07 10.07 -4.38
C LYS A 133 5.84 10.63 -5.57
N GLN A 134 6.90 9.95 -5.98
CA GLN A 134 7.70 10.35 -7.14
C GLN A 134 6.88 10.28 -8.43
N ARG A 135 6.07 9.23 -8.60
CA ARG A 135 5.20 9.08 -9.77
C ARG A 135 4.20 10.23 -9.86
N LEU A 136 3.62 10.63 -8.73
CA LEU A 136 2.69 11.76 -8.70
C LEU A 136 3.39 13.06 -9.06
N GLN A 137 4.59 13.28 -8.58
CA GLN A 137 5.36 14.49 -8.90
C GLN A 137 5.70 14.54 -10.39
N LEU A 138 6.07 13.41 -10.98
CA LEU A 138 6.34 13.33 -12.42
C LEU A 138 5.08 13.58 -13.24
N GLY A 139 3.95 13.02 -12.82
CA GLY A 139 2.68 13.20 -13.51
C GLY A 139 2.13 14.61 -13.42
N LEU A 140 2.53 15.38 -12.38
CA LEU A 140 2.08 16.76 -12.18
C LEU A 140 3.01 17.79 -12.79
N LYS A 141 4.21 17.41 -13.23
CA LYS A 141 5.14 18.34 -13.86
C LYS A 141 4.61 18.78 -15.22
N PRO A 142 4.76 20.07 -15.55
CA PRO A 142 4.42 20.52 -16.89
C PRO A 142 5.26 19.78 -17.93
N SER A 143 4.67 19.45 -19.06
CA SER A 143 5.39 18.84 -20.16
C SER A 143 6.24 19.91 -20.86
N GLY A 144 7.48 19.67 -20.97
CA GLY A 144 8.36 20.59 -21.68
C GLY A 144 9.31 21.31 -20.82
#